data_cb7de9ae4bfb534dcbadcd9e9f75dad6
#
_entry.id   cb7de9ae4bfb534dcbadcd9e9f75dad6
#
_cell.length_a   1.000
_cell.length_b   1.000
_cell.length_c   1.000
_cell.angle_alpha   90.00
_cell.angle_beta   90.00
_cell.angle_gamma   90.00
#
_symmetry.space_group_name_H-M   'P 1'
#
loop_
_entity.id
_entity.type
_entity.pdbx_description
1 polymer ?
#
loop_
_entity_poly.entity_id
_entity_poly.type
_entity_poly.pdbx_seq_one_letter_code
_entity_poly.pdbx_strand_id
1 'polypeptide(L)'
;MSRLSFDQANLVVPDVAGAAGFLRALGAEIADHDGEWAEWEAHHITLPAVGDGFAVDLDSSAFASYWGGRPEDFTGVVVNLRAGDSEAVDAAFERALALGAGGIRPPSDAFWGARYAVVRGPGPIIVGVMGPVDPTARGVSPRVSDFA
;
A
#
# COMPACT_ATOMS: atom_id res chain seq x y z
N MET A 1 20.42 8.31 11.85
CA MET A 1 19.06 8.30 11.29
C MET A 1 18.99 7.29 10.17
N SER A 2 18.07 6.32 10.25
CA SER A 2 17.87 5.34 9.19
C SER A 2 17.38 6.01 7.91
N ARG A 3 17.92 5.59 6.77
CA ARG A 3 17.49 6.09 5.46
C ARG A 3 16.18 5.40 5.06
N LEU A 4 15.25 6.19 4.58
CA LEU A 4 14.09 5.69 3.85
C LEU A 4 14.37 5.77 2.36
N SER A 5 13.92 4.78 1.61
CA SER A 5 14.00 4.77 0.15
C SER A 5 12.61 4.64 -0.45
N PHE A 6 12.41 5.18 -1.64
CA PHE A 6 11.16 4.95 -2.37
C PHE A 6 11.02 3.48 -2.70
N ASP A 7 9.82 2.94 -2.49
CA ASP A 7 9.52 1.52 -2.65
C ASP A 7 8.45 1.29 -3.70
N GLN A 8 7.28 1.88 -3.51
CA GLN A 8 6.14 1.71 -4.41
C GLN A 8 5.15 2.86 -4.32
N ALA A 9 4.24 2.92 -5.26
CA ALA A 9 3.04 3.75 -5.19
C ALA A 9 1.79 2.86 -5.28
N ASN A 10 0.77 3.19 -4.50
CA ASN A 10 -0.56 2.61 -4.64
C ASN A 10 -1.48 3.64 -5.29
N LEU A 11 -2.08 3.26 -6.40
CA LEU A 11 -3.13 4.03 -7.06
C LEU A 11 -4.47 3.54 -6.53
N VAL A 12 -5.12 4.38 -5.74
CA VAL A 12 -6.45 4.06 -5.21
C VAL A 12 -7.48 4.47 -6.25
N VAL A 13 -8.17 3.48 -6.81
CA VAL A 13 -9.13 3.65 -7.91
C VAL A 13 -10.50 3.09 -7.55
N PRO A 14 -11.58 3.67 -8.09
CA PRO A 14 -12.93 3.20 -7.79
C PRO A 14 -13.27 1.83 -8.42
N ASP A 15 -12.57 1.45 -9.48
CA ASP A 15 -12.80 0.20 -10.22
C ASP A 15 -11.45 -0.40 -10.65
N VAL A 16 -10.90 -1.26 -9.80
CA VAL A 16 -9.61 -1.91 -10.04
C VAL A 16 -9.65 -2.82 -11.26
N ALA A 17 -10.69 -3.64 -11.40
CA ALA A 17 -10.84 -4.54 -12.54
C ALA A 17 -10.97 -3.77 -13.86
N GLY A 18 -11.75 -2.70 -13.87
CA GLY A 18 -11.88 -1.82 -15.03
C GLY A 18 -10.57 -1.12 -15.40
N ALA A 19 -9.82 -0.62 -14.40
CA ALA A 19 -8.51 0.00 -14.64
C ALA A 19 -7.50 -1.00 -15.21
N ALA A 20 -7.43 -2.20 -14.63
CA ALA A 20 -6.56 -3.27 -15.14
C ALA A 20 -6.96 -3.72 -16.55
N GLY A 21 -8.26 -3.87 -16.80
CA GLY A 21 -8.80 -4.22 -18.12
C GLY A 21 -8.44 -3.18 -19.19
N PHE A 22 -8.52 -1.89 -18.85
CA PHE A 22 -8.09 -0.81 -19.75
C PHE A 22 -6.57 -0.91 -20.05
N LEU A 23 -5.74 -1.12 -19.05
CA LEU A 23 -4.29 -1.26 -19.25
C LEU A 23 -3.93 -2.49 -20.08
N ARG A 24 -4.61 -3.63 -19.84
CA ARG A 24 -4.45 -4.84 -20.66
C ARG A 24 -4.84 -4.59 -22.11
N ALA A 25 -5.93 -3.85 -22.34
CA ALA A 25 -6.37 -3.49 -23.70
C ALA A 25 -5.38 -2.58 -24.43
N LEU A 26 -4.58 -1.81 -23.70
CA LEU A 26 -3.47 -1.03 -24.27
C LEU A 26 -2.22 -1.86 -24.52
N GLY A 27 -2.18 -3.15 -24.11
CA GLY A 27 -1.06 -4.02 -24.31
C GLY A 27 -0.20 -4.25 -23.06
N ALA A 28 -0.64 -3.81 -21.88
CA ALA A 28 0.08 -4.08 -20.64
C ALA A 28 -0.08 -5.57 -20.24
N GLU A 29 1.03 -6.20 -19.88
CA GLU A 29 1.04 -7.56 -19.35
C GLU A 29 0.77 -7.53 -17.85
N ILE A 30 -0.45 -7.81 -17.45
CA ILE A 30 -0.89 -7.86 -16.06
C ILE A 30 -1.45 -9.27 -15.82
N ALA A 31 -0.84 -10.02 -14.89
CA ALA A 31 -1.31 -11.33 -14.53
C ALA A 31 -2.72 -11.28 -13.91
N ASP A 32 -3.52 -12.30 -14.21
CA ASP A 32 -4.81 -12.47 -13.54
C ASP A 32 -4.59 -13.13 -12.17
N HIS A 33 -5.43 -12.78 -11.21
CA HIS A 33 -5.54 -13.55 -9.99
C HIS A 33 -6.36 -14.81 -10.27
N ASP A 34 -5.90 -15.93 -9.77
CA ASP A 34 -6.56 -17.23 -9.92
C ASP A 34 -6.69 -17.95 -8.58
N GLY A 35 -7.40 -19.08 -8.58
CA GLY A 35 -7.58 -19.90 -7.40
C GLY A 35 -8.19 -19.12 -6.21
N GLU A 36 -7.58 -19.23 -5.06
CA GLU A 36 -8.03 -18.56 -3.83
C GLU A 36 -7.91 -17.03 -3.86
N TRP A 37 -7.11 -16.49 -4.79
CA TRP A 37 -6.88 -15.06 -4.95
C TRP A 37 -7.77 -14.40 -6.01
N ALA A 38 -8.61 -15.18 -6.71
CA ALA A 38 -9.47 -14.64 -7.77
C ALA A 38 -10.40 -13.52 -7.28
N GLU A 39 -10.89 -13.59 -6.06
CA GLU A 39 -11.74 -12.55 -5.47
C GLU A 39 -11.02 -11.22 -5.21
N TRP A 40 -9.70 -11.24 -5.16
CA TRP A 40 -8.88 -10.06 -4.94
C TRP A 40 -8.71 -9.19 -6.20
N GLU A 41 -9.01 -9.71 -7.38
CA GLU A 41 -8.90 -8.99 -8.65
C GLU A 41 -9.64 -7.65 -8.65
N ALA A 42 -10.73 -7.56 -7.90
CA ALA A 42 -11.51 -6.33 -7.76
C ALA A 42 -10.95 -5.34 -6.73
N HIS A 43 -9.95 -5.74 -5.94
CA HIS A 43 -9.48 -4.95 -4.80
C HIS A 43 -8.00 -4.63 -4.81
N HIS A 44 -7.18 -5.49 -5.38
CA HIS A 44 -5.72 -5.30 -5.40
C HIS A 44 -5.10 -5.99 -6.61
N ILE A 45 -4.30 -5.27 -7.36
CA ILE A 45 -3.50 -5.79 -8.47
C ILE A 45 -2.12 -5.13 -8.44
N THR A 46 -1.06 -5.93 -8.43
CA THR A 46 0.30 -5.46 -8.61
C THR A 46 0.60 -5.32 -10.10
N LEU A 47 0.97 -4.13 -10.53
CA LEU A 47 1.43 -3.90 -11.90
C LEU A 47 2.88 -4.34 -12.05
N PRO A 48 3.28 -4.87 -13.24
CA PRO A 48 4.65 -5.31 -13.46
C PRO A 48 5.63 -4.16 -13.28
N ALA A 49 6.62 -4.36 -12.42
CA ALA A 49 7.69 -3.40 -12.22
C ALA A 49 8.63 -3.35 -13.44
N VAL A 50 9.15 -2.18 -13.74
CA VAL A 50 10.22 -2.03 -14.74
C VAL A 50 11.57 -2.02 -14.03
N GLY A 51 12.37 -3.06 -14.22
CA GLY A 51 13.69 -3.21 -13.59
C GLY A 51 13.61 -3.55 -12.09
N ASP A 52 14.68 -3.26 -11.34
CA ASP A 52 14.80 -3.52 -9.90
C ASP A 52 14.04 -2.50 -9.04
N GLY A 53 13.06 -1.87 -9.62
CA GLY A 53 12.68 -0.60 -9.16
C GLY A 53 11.36 -0.51 -8.44
N PHE A 54 10.77 0.61 -8.69
CA PHE A 54 9.57 1.12 -8.08
C PHE A 54 8.35 0.33 -8.53
N ALA A 55 7.63 -0.27 -7.61
CA ALA A 55 6.40 -1.00 -7.89
C ALA A 55 5.19 -0.06 -7.89
N VAL A 56 4.16 -0.41 -8.64
CA VAL A 56 2.87 0.28 -8.63
C VAL A 56 1.77 -0.76 -8.43
N ASP A 57 0.91 -0.50 -7.46
CA ASP A 57 -0.26 -1.32 -7.20
C ASP A 57 -1.54 -0.55 -7.53
N LEU A 58 -2.55 -1.26 -7.99
CA LEU A 58 -3.92 -0.75 -8.06
C LEU A 58 -4.69 -1.27 -6.84
N ASP A 59 -5.26 -0.37 -6.06
CA ASP A 59 -6.06 -0.73 -4.89
C ASP A 59 -7.46 -0.13 -4.98
N SER A 60 -8.47 -0.88 -4.55
CA SER A 60 -9.80 -0.33 -4.35
C SER A 60 -9.82 0.59 -3.13
N SER A 61 -10.76 1.53 -3.10
CA SER A 61 -10.97 2.39 -1.93
C SER A 61 -11.29 1.58 -0.67
N ALA A 62 -12.00 0.47 -0.80
CA ALA A 62 -12.31 -0.44 0.31
C ALA A 62 -11.04 -1.08 0.88
N PHE A 63 -10.17 -1.59 0.03
CA PHE A 63 -8.91 -2.18 0.47
C PHE A 63 -7.95 -1.13 1.02
N ALA A 64 -7.85 0.04 0.37
CA ALA A 64 -7.04 1.15 0.87
C ALA A 64 -7.49 1.61 2.27
N SER A 65 -8.78 1.65 2.53
CA SER A 65 -9.32 1.97 3.86
C SER A 65 -8.94 0.92 4.90
N TYR A 66 -8.90 -0.33 4.51
CA TYR A 66 -8.51 -1.42 5.39
C TYR A 66 -7.06 -1.30 5.86
N TRP A 67 -6.12 -1.04 4.95
CA TRP A 67 -4.70 -0.98 5.29
C TRP A 67 -4.21 0.41 5.67
N GLY A 68 -4.86 1.47 5.20
CA GLY A 68 -4.36 2.84 5.33
C GLY A 68 -5.20 3.77 6.17
N GLY A 69 -6.48 3.48 6.37
CA GLY A 69 -7.37 4.37 7.11
C GLY A 69 -8.69 4.62 6.36
N ARG A 70 -9.21 5.84 6.42
CA ARG A 70 -10.52 6.16 5.85
C ARG A 70 -10.41 6.57 4.38
N PRO A 71 -11.39 6.23 3.53
CA PRO A 71 -11.36 6.56 2.10
C PRO A 71 -11.17 8.06 1.82
N GLU A 72 -11.76 8.92 2.63
CA GLU A 72 -11.66 10.37 2.49
C GLU A 72 -10.26 10.93 2.76
N ASP A 73 -9.38 10.14 3.37
CA ASP A 73 -7.99 10.53 3.61
C ASP A 73 -7.11 10.36 2.38
N PHE A 74 -7.59 9.66 1.33
CA PHE A 74 -6.80 9.36 0.14
C PHE A 74 -7.10 10.32 -1.01
N THR A 75 -6.05 10.65 -1.75
CA THR A 75 -6.08 11.53 -2.91
C THR A 75 -5.85 10.79 -4.24
N GLY A 76 -5.97 9.46 -4.20
CA GLY A 76 -5.73 8.58 -5.35
C GLY A 76 -4.31 8.01 -5.41
N VAL A 77 -3.33 8.61 -4.76
CA VAL A 77 -1.94 8.12 -4.74
C VAL A 77 -1.39 8.08 -3.32
N VAL A 78 -0.86 6.94 -2.93
CA VAL A 78 -0.06 6.77 -1.71
C VAL A 78 1.35 6.40 -2.10
N VAL A 79 2.33 7.19 -1.68
CA VAL A 79 3.74 6.92 -1.92
C VAL A 79 4.29 6.14 -0.74
N ASN A 80 4.85 4.97 -0.98
CA ASN A 80 5.44 4.15 0.07
C ASN A 80 6.96 4.27 0.10
N LEU A 81 7.48 4.41 1.31
CA LEU A 81 8.90 4.42 1.61
C LEU A 81 9.27 3.14 2.33
N ARG A 82 10.40 2.56 1.95
CA ARG A 82 10.95 1.38 2.63
C ARG A 82 11.85 1.81 3.78
N ALA A 83 11.58 1.27 4.95
CA ALA A 83 12.45 1.37 6.11
C ALA A 83 13.36 0.12 6.21
N GLY A 84 14.52 0.26 6.84
CA GLY A 84 15.48 -0.83 6.99
C GLY A 84 15.04 -1.92 7.98
N ASP A 85 14.22 -1.56 8.95
CA ASP A 85 13.69 -2.45 9.98
C ASP A 85 12.38 -1.90 10.56
N SER A 86 11.75 -2.65 11.46
CA SER A 86 10.48 -2.26 12.09
C SER A 86 10.62 -1.04 13.01
N GLU A 87 11.75 -0.90 13.71
CA GLU A 87 11.99 0.26 14.58
C GLU A 87 12.12 1.56 13.77
N ALA A 88 12.68 1.47 12.57
CA ALA A 88 12.77 2.60 11.66
C ALA A 88 11.38 3.06 11.15
N VAL A 89 10.40 2.17 11.06
CA VAL A 89 9.00 2.53 10.75
C VAL A 89 8.42 3.37 11.88
N ASP A 90 8.57 2.90 13.12
CA ASP A 90 8.06 3.61 14.31
C ASP A 90 8.72 4.98 14.43
N ALA A 91 10.04 5.05 14.30
CA ALA A 91 10.80 6.28 14.35
C ALA A 91 10.43 7.26 13.22
N ALA A 92 10.17 6.76 12.02
CA ALA A 92 9.73 7.60 10.91
C ALA A 92 8.34 8.20 11.15
N PHE A 93 7.42 7.42 11.71
CA PHE A 93 6.09 7.91 12.07
C PHE A 93 6.18 9.04 13.11
N GLU A 94 6.89 8.83 14.21
CA GLU A 94 7.09 9.84 15.25
C GLU A 94 7.75 11.11 14.70
N ARG A 95 8.75 10.95 13.84
CA ARG A 95 9.41 12.10 13.18
C ARG A 95 8.45 12.85 12.27
N ALA A 96 7.61 12.16 11.53
CA ALA A 96 6.59 12.79 10.69
C ALA A 96 5.61 13.62 11.52
N LEU A 97 5.13 13.09 12.65
CA LEU A 97 4.26 13.83 13.56
C LEU A 97 4.96 15.07 14.12
N ALA A 98 6.24 14.96 14.51
CA ALA A 98 7.04 16.09 14.98
C ALA A 98 7.22 17.19 13.91
N LEU A 99 7.18 16.81 12.63
CA LEU A 99 7.21 17.76 11.50
C LEU A 99 5.84 18.34 11.15
N GLY A 100 4.80 17.99 11.89
CA GLY A 100 3.45 18.50 11.70
C GLY A 100 2.57 17.65 10.78
N ALA A 101 3.01 16.44 10.40
CA ALA A 101 2.18 15.53 9.64
C ALA A 101 0.99 14.99 10.45
N GLY A 102 -0.11 14.69 9.77
CA GLY A 102 -1.25 13.99 10.38
C GLY A 102 -1.02 12.48 10.40
N GLY A 103 -1.22 11.83 11.56
CA GLY A 103 -1.21 10.37 11.64
C GLY A 103 -2.50 9.80 11.09
N ILE A 104 -2.42 8.96 10.06
CA ILE A 104 -3.59 8.24 9.51
C ILE A 104 -3.65 6.86 10.11
N ARG A 105 -2.56 6.10 10.04
CA ARG A 105 -2.43 4.78 10.64
C ARG A 105 -1.14 4.72 11.47
N PRO A 106 -1.22 4.59 12.79
CA PRO A 106 -0.04 4.35 13.61
C PRO A 106 0.67 3.05 13.22
N PRO A 107 1.98 2.93 13.51
CA PRO A 107 2.72 1.72 13.20
C PRO A 107 2.04 0.47 13.76
N SER A 108 1.82 -0.51 12.90
CA SER A 108 1.21 -1.79 13.25
C SER A 108 1.77 -2.91 12.38
N ASP A 109 1.68 -4.14 12.87
CA ASP A 109 2.08 -5.29 12.09
C ASP A 109 0.96 -5.68 11.13
N ALA A 110 1.27 -5.61 9.84
CA ALA A 110 0.31 -5.91 8.78
C ALA A 110 0.27 -7.41 8.46
N PHE A 111 -0.86 -7.88 7.96
CA PHE A 111 -1.05 -9.31 7.66
C PHE A 111 -0.03 -9.86 6.63
N TRP A 112 0.54 -9.00 5.80
CA TRP A 112 1.55 -9.42 4.82
C TRP A 112 2.95 -9.61 5.41
N GLY A 113 3.12 -9.41 6.73
CA GLY A 113 4.37 -9.69 7.44
C GLY A 113 5.34 -8.52 7.52
N ALA A 114 4.84 -7.30 7.45
CA ALA A 114 5.66 -6.10 7.60
C ALA A 114 5.07 -5.14 8.63
N ARG A 115 5.94 -4.39 9.31
CA ARG A 115 5.54 -3.21 10.09
C ARG A 115 5.14 -2.09 9.13
N TYR A 116 4.01 -1.45 9.35
CA TYR A 116 3.46 -0.46 8.42
C TYR A 116 2.82 0.71 9.15
N ALA A 117 2.99 1.92 8.61
CA ALA A 117 2.38 3.14 9.11
C ALA A 117 1.99 4.05 7.94
N VAL A 118 1.00 4.93 8.15
CA VAL A 118 0.55 5.90 7.14
C VAL A 118 0.40 7.28 7.77
N VAL A 119 0.92 8.29 7.09
CA VAL A 119 0.84 9.70 7.49
C VAL A 119 0.36 10.57 6.34
N ARG A 120 -0.28 11.69 6.69
CA ARG A 120 -0.59 12.78 5.77
C ARG A 120 0.46 13.87 5.90
N GLY A 121 1.20 14.13 4.85
CA GLY A 121 2.17 15.21 4.76
C GLY A 121 1.56 16.54 4.29
N PRO A 122 2.42 17.50 3.94
CA PRO A 122 1.97 18.79 3.37
C PRO A 122 1.24 18.60 2.05
N GLY A 123 0.18 19.40 1.84
CA GLY A 123 -0.63 19.31 0.64
C GLY A 123 -1.36 17.96 0.53
N PRO A 124 -1.53 17.43 -0.68
CA PRO A 124 -2.28 16.19 -0.89
C PRO A 124 -1.45 14.91 -0.72
N ILE A 125 -0.21 14.98 -0.24
CA ILE A 125 0.64 13.79 -0.16
C ILE A 125 0.24 12.88 1.00
N ILE A 126 0.06 11.60 0.69
CA ILE A 126 -0.07 10.54 1.67
C ILE A 126 1.14 9.61 1.53
N VAL A 127 1.74 9.28 2.65
CA VAL A 127 2.97 8.49 2.69
C VAL A 127 2.76 7.28 3.59
N GLY A 128 2.98 6.08 3.02
CA GLY A 128 3.15 4.86 3.78
C GLY A 128 4.63 4.64 4.10
N VAL A 129 4.92 4.08 5.26
CA VAL A 129 6.27 3.61 5.61
C VAL A 129 6.19 2.15 5.95
N MET A 130 6.96 1.32 5.26
CA MET A 130 6.92 -0.13 5.38
C MET A 130 8.30 -0.69 5.73
N GLY A 131 8.34 -1.54 6.74
CA GLY A 131 9.51 -2.32 7.08
C GLY A 131 9.73 -3.50 6.11
N PRO A 132 10.82 -4.26 6.30
CA PRO A 132 11.03 -5.48 5.52
C PRO A 132 9.88 -6.47 5.71
N VAL A 133 9.52 -7.16 4.63
CA VAL A 133 8.53 -8.24 4.70
C VAL A 133 9.21 -9.49 5.23
N ASP A 134 8.70 -10.01 6.34
CA ASP A 134 9.09 -11.31 6.88
C ASP A 134 7.99 -12.33 6.57
N PRO A 135 8.24 -13.30 5.66
CA PRO A 135 7.23 -14.30 5.31
C PRO A 135 6.76 -15.16 6.49
N THR A 136 7.60 -15.30 7.53
CA THR A 136 7.26 -16.08 8.73
C THR A 136 6.35 -15.33 9.69
N ALA A 137 6.29 -13.99 9.58
CA ALA A 137 5.45 -13.11 10.39
C ALA A 137 4.11 -12.79 9.71
N ARG A 138 3.80 -13.40 8.57
CA ARG A 138 2.52 -13.22 7.89
C ARG A 138 1.38 -13.70 8.77
N GLY A 139 0.39 -12.84 8.92
CA GLY A 139 -0.88 -13.20 9.54
C GLY A 139 -1.85 -13.82 8.55
N VAL A 140 -3.06 -14.07 9.04
CA VAL A 140 -4.17 -14.51 8.19
C VAL A 140 -4.58 -13.35 7.28
N SER A 141 -4.59 -13.58 5.97
CA SER A 141 -5.12 -12.61 5.02
C SER A 141 -6.58 -12.32 5.33
N PRO A 142 -7.00 -11.06 5.32
CA PRO A 142 -8.41 -10.72 5.50
C PRO A 142 -9.22 -11.29 4.33
N ARG A 143 -10.49 -11.54 4.60
CA ARG A 143 -11.44 -11.84 3.54
C ARG A 143 -11.84 -10.54 2.84
N VAL A 144 -12.21 -10.63 1.58
CA VAL A 144 -12.75 -9.47 0.85
C VAL A 144 -13.94 -8.86 1.58
N SER A 145 -14.77 -9.67 2.22
CA SER A 145 -15.89 -9.20 3.04
C SER A 145 -15.49 -8.34 4.25
N ASP A 146 -14.24 -8.41 4.70
CA ASP A 146 -13.78 -7.62 5.85
C ASP A 146 -13.53 -6.14 5.49
N PHE A 147 -13.37 -5.83 4.20
CA PHE A 147 -13.16 -4.46 3.70
C PHE A 147 -14.07 -4.06 2.54
N ALA A 148 -14.87 -4.95 2.08
CA ALA A 148 -15.83 -4.69 1.00
C ALA A 148 -17.07 -3.92 1.48
#